data_3cbf17b747b26adf4d8da99aee3e3f9c
#
_entry.id   3cbf17b747b26adf4d8da99aee3e3f9c
#
_cell.length_a   1.000
_cell.length_b   1.000
_cell.length_c   1.000
_cell.angle_alpha   90.00
_cell.angle_beta   90.00
_cell.angle_gamma   90.00
#
_symmetry.space_group_name_H-M   'P 1'
#
loop_
_entity.id
_entity.type
_entity.pdbx_description
1 polymer ?
#
loop_
_entity_poly.entity_id
_entity_poly.type
_entity_poly.pdbx_seq_one_letter_code
_entity_poly.pdbx_strand_id
1 'polypeptide(L)'
;TINLTNAKVNRSGNKKLQPWDISNLDFNYSYTKISKHNPLIDHDDMERTRGAIAYNYAPQPNYIEPFKELIKSNSKWLSFIKDFNFNYAPTSIDFRVDVDRNYTENKVRNVNTNLIGIMPTFNKDFRISRVYGMRYELTKSLKFDYAATNLATVDEPMGRLDTQEKKDSLLFNLRSLGRNTSFTQTTTATYQVPINKLPMLDWVTMSTSYNGRYEWKAASLASLQFENIISNSRSLQVNPQFNLLGLYGKSNYLKPLISPARSKPITKRNANDPLEKLKIVKAKDKEQAKQDSIAAAANQLDVFKVLARTLIMLRNVGVTYRQTSGQVLPGYIPGTDYLGMSNANNNAP
;
A
#
# COMPACT_ATOMS: atom_id res chain seq x y z
N THR A 1 -9.22 34.89 6.08
CA THR A 1 -9.19 33.49 5.63
C THR A 1 -10.61 33.03 5.36
N ILE A 2 -10.82 32.37 4.24
CA ILE A 2 -12.08 31.70 3.86
C ILE A 2 -11.75 30.23 3.65
N ASN A 3 -12.48 29.31 4.30
CA ASN A 3 -12.28 27.88 4.15
C ASN A 3 -13.61 27.21 3.86
N LEU A 4 -13.66 26.46 2.78
CA LEU A 4 -14.73 25.53 2.45
C LEU A 4 -14.11 24.13 2.35
N THR A 5 -14.36 23.28 3.34
CA THR A 5 -13.78 21.96 3.44
C THR A 5 -14.86 20.88 3.32
N ASN A 6 -14.53 19.79 2.60
CA ASN A 6 -15.40 18.62 2.45
C ASN A 6 -16.82 18.95 1.92
N ALA A 7 -16.89 19.83 0.92
CA ALA A 7 -18.15 20.01 0.23
C ALA A 7 -18.45 18.76 -0.60
N LYS A 8 -19.31 17.91 -0.05
CA LYS A 8 -19.68 16.60 -0.58
C LYS A 8 -21.16 16.38 -0.54
N VAL A 9 -21.70 15.76 -1.56
CA VAL A 9 -23.09 15.31 -1.58
C VAL A 9 -23.15 13.94 -0.86
N ASN A 10 -23.79 13.91 0.29
CA ASN A 10 -24.00 12.65 1.01
C ASN A 10 -25.10 11.84 0.33
N ARG A 11 -24.83 10.57 0.19
CA ARG A 11 -25.74 9.63 -0.40
C ARG A 11 -26.84 9.24 0.59
N SER A 12 -28.09 9.28 0.15
CA SER A 12 -29.22 8.76 0.90
C SER A 12 -29.73 7.48 0.24
N GLY A 13 -29.77 6.35 0.99
CA GLY A 13 -30.33 5.08 0.57
C GLY A 13 -29.30 3.96 0.30
N ASN A 14 -29.82 2.72 0.11
CA ASN A 14 -29.04 1.46 -0.02
C ASN A 14 -28.69 1.07 -1.48
N LYS A 15 -28.79 1.99 -2.45
CA LYS A 15 -28.44 1.67 -3.84
C LYS A 15 -26.93 1.40 -3.96
N LYS A 16 -26.53 0.49 -4.84
CA LYS A 16 -25.13 0.23 -5.14
C LYS A 16 -24.42 1.48 -5.65
N LEU A 17 -23.18 1.67 -5.22
CA LEU A 17 -22.34 2.78 -5.65
C LEU A 17 -22.11 2.68 -7.17
N GLN A 18 -22.34 3.80 -7.89
CA GLN A 18 -22.13 3.87 -9.33
C GLN A 18 -20.94 4.81 -9.64
N PRO A 19 -20.18 4.58 -10.71
CA PRO A 19 -19.05 5.44 -11.07
C PRO A 19 -19.44 6.90 -11.30
N TRP A 20 -20.65 7.16 -11.80
CA TRP A 20 -21.15 8.52 -12.12
C TRP A 20 -21.88 9.21 -10.97
N ASP A 21 -21.90 8.63 -9.78
CA ASP A 21 -22.56 9.27 -8.63
C ASP A 21 -21.79 10.53 -8.19
N ILE A 22 -22.50 11.63 -8.02
CA ILE A 22 -21.95 12.91 -7.55
C ILE A 22 -21.36 12.76 -6.14
N SER A 23 -21.87 11.80 -5.36
CA SER A 23 -21.33 11.47 -4.03
C SER A 23 -19.88 10.99 -4.03
N ASN A 24 -19.33 10.64 -5.22
CA ASN A 24 -17.92 10.28 -5.37
C ASN A 24 -17.00 11.50 -5.47
N LEU A 25 -17.59 12.71 -5.60
CA LEU A 25 -16.83 13.96 -5.72
C LEU A 25 -16.76 14.69 -4.39
N ASP A 26 -15.56 15.14 -4.05
CA ASP A 26 -15.26 16.00 -2.92
C ASP A 26 -14.63 17.29 -3.44
N PHE A 27 -15.08 18.43 -2.93
CA PHE A 27 -14.53 19.74 -3.26
C PHE A 27 -14.01 20.43 -2.01
N ASN A 28 -12.81 21.01 -2.12
CA ASN A 28 -12.19 21.79 -1.06
C ASN A 28 -11.68 23.11 -1.64
N TYR A 29 -11.86 24.20 -0.91
CA TYR A 29 -11.33 25.52 -1.27
C TYR A 29 -10.86 26.26 -0.03
N SER A 30 -9.72 26.92 -0.12
CA SER A 30 -9.19 27.76 0.94
C SER A 30 -8.51 28.98 0.35
N TYR A 31 -8.85 30.15 0.89
CA TYR A 31 -8.21 31.41 0.59
C TYR A 31 -7.73 32.08 1.86
N THR A 32 -6.47 32.48 1.89
CA THR A 32 -5.86 33.21 3.01
C THR A 32 -5.14 34.42 2.47
N LYS A 33 -5.42 35.58 3.04
CA LYS A 33 -4.70 36.84 2.81
C LYS A 33 -4.14 37.35 4.12
N ILE A 34 -2.87 37.64 4.15
CA ILE A 34 -2.14 38.23 5.27
C ILE A 34 -1.45 39.49 4.75
N SER A 35 -1.68 40.64 5.36
CA SER A 35 -1.02 41.89 5.07
C SER A 35 -0.34 42.41 6.32
N LYS A 36 0.92 42.73 6.19
CA LYS A 36 1.75 43.31 7.27
C LYS A 36 2.39 44.58 6.80
N HIS A 37 2.48 45.54 7.70
CA HIS A 37 3.20 46.80 7.51
C HIS A 37 3.84 47.25 8.82
N ASN A 38 4.95 47.92 8.73
CA ASN A 38 5.67 48.48 9.86
C ASN A 38 6.51 49.70 9.39
N PRO A 39 7.21 50.43 10.28
CA PRO A 39 8.00 51.57 9.87
C PRO A 39 9.05 51.31 8.80
N LEU A 40 9.58 50.08 8.68
CA LEU A 40 10.62 49.67 7.73
C LEU A 40 10.04 48.99 6.48
N ILE A 41 8.87 48.34 6.60
CA ILE A 41 8.17 47.61 5.54
C ILE A 41 6.94 48.41 5.13
N ASP A 42 6.87 48.81 3.87
CA ASP A 42 5.73 49.51 3.32
C ASP A 42 4.51 48.60 3.26
N HIS A 43 4.70 47.41 2.67
CA HIS A 43 3.73 46.31 2.73
C HIS A 43 4.43 44.95 2.52
N ASP A 44 3.92 43.94 3.19
CA ASP A 44 4.27 42.53 3.03
C ASP A 44 2.94 41.73 2.92
N ASP A 45 2.51 41.55 1.69
CA ASP A 45 1.24 40.95 1.35
C ASP A 45 1.46 39.52 0.91
N MET A 46 0.83 38.59 1.60
CA MET A 46 0.82 37.17 1.25
C MET A 46 -0.62 36.72 0.93
N GLU A 47 -0.82 36.19 -0.24
CA GLU A 47 -2.07 35.60 -0.67
C GLU A 47 -1.86 34.11 -1.03
N ARG A 48 -2.63 33.25 -0.40
CA ARG A 48 -2.60 31.83 -0.68
C ARG A 48 -3.98 31.32 -1.04
N THR A 49 -4.08 30.73 -2.23
CA THR A 49 -5.30 30.12 -2.74
C THR A 49 -5.05 28.63 -2.92
N ARG A 50 -5.89 27.80 -2.34
CA ARG A 50 -5.88 26.35 -2.54
C ARG A 50 -7.25 25.88 -3.01
N GLY A 51 -7.25 25.01 -4.00
CA GLY A 51 -8.43 24.32 -4.48
C GLY A 51 -8.12 22.84 -4.65
N ALA A 52 -9.07 21.98 -4.34
CA ALA A 52 -8.93 20.56 -4.62
C ALA A 52 -10.27 19.97 -5.05
N ILE A 53 -10.20 19.13 -6.07
CA ILE A 53 -11.31 18.28 -6.51
C ILE A 53 -10.81 16.86 -6.42
N ALA A 54 -11.53 16.01 -5.67
CA ALA A 54 -11.24 14.60 -5.56
C ALA A 54 -12.44 13.78 -6.02
N TYR A 55 -12.16 12.74 -6.79
CA TYR A 55 -13.09 11.70 -7.17
C TYR A 55 -12.64 10.40 -6.53
N ASN A 56 -13.55 9.72 -5.83
CA ASN A 56 -13.27 8.45 -5.16
C ASN A 56 -14.41 7.47 -5.38
N TYR A 57 -14.15 6.44 -6.15
CA TYR A 57 -15.07 5.35 -6.42
C TYR A 57 -14.50 4.04 -5.87
N ALA A 58 -15.13 3.50 -4.83
CA ALA A 58 -14.68 2.28 -4.15
C ALA A 58 -15.86 1.30 -3.97
N PRO A 59 -16.24 0.58 -5.03
CA PRO A 59 -17.27 -0.44 -4.94
C PRO A 59 -16.78 -1.66 -4.17
N GLN A 60 -17.71 -2.40 -3.55
CA GLN A 60 -17.37 -3.67 -2.94
C GLN A 60 -16.98 -4.70 -4.03
N PRO A 61 -15.87 -5.44 -3.85
CA PRO A 61 -15.44 -6.44 -4.82
C PRO A 61 -16.47 -7.57 -4.94
N ASN A 62 -16.79 -7.95 -6.17
CA ASN A 62 -17.68 -9.05 -6.47
C ASN A 62 -16.91 -10.19 -7.12
N TYR A 63 -16.59 -11.22 -6.32
CA TYR A 63 -15.84 -12.37 -6.78
C TYR A 63 -16.76 -13.41 -7.41
N ILE A 64 -16.47 -13.76 -8.66
CA ILE A 64 -17.09 -14.87 -9.38
C ILE A 64 -16.26 -16.13 -9.07
N GLU A 65 -16.92 -17.18 -8.60
CA GLU A 65 -16.32 -18.47 -8.24
C GLU A 65 -16.87 -19.57 -9.18
N PRO A 66 -16.36 -19.67 -10.45
CA PRO A 66 -17.00 -20.47 -11.50
C PRO A 66 -16.99 -21.98 -11.23
N PHE A 67 -16.00 -22.47 -10.49
CA PHE A 67 -15.82 -23.90 -10.24
C PHE A 67 -16.43 -24.38 -8.92
N LYS A 68 -16.93 -23.48 -8.08
CA LYS A 68 -17.43 -23.81 -6.74
C LYS A 68 -18.64 -24.75 -6.78
N GLU A 69 -19.55 -24.51 -7.73
CA GLU A 69 -20.75 -25.33 -7.91
C GLU A 69 -20.50 -26.58 -8.77
N LEU A 70 -19.55 -26.49 -9.70
CA LEU A 70 -19.20 -27.59 -10.60
C LEU A 70 -18.47 -28.72 -9.86
N ILE A 71 -17.58 -28.37 -8.91
CA ILE A 71 -16.77 -29.34 -8.18
C ILE A 71 -17.41 -29.61 -6.83
N LYS A 72 -18.27 -30.62 -6.75
CA LYS A 72 -18.92 -31.09 -5.50
C LYS A 72 -17.98 -31.92 -4.60
N SER A 73 -16.83 -32.34 -5.12
CA SER A 73 -15.85 -33.13 -4.38
C SER A 73 -15.21 -32.32 -3.25
N ASN A 74 -15.06 -32.94 -2.08
CA ASN A 74 -14.32 -32.36 -0.93
C ASN A 74 -12.85 -32.78 -0.91
N SER A 75 -12.30 -33.26 -2.04
CA SER A 75 -10.89 -33.60 -2.16
C SER A 75 -10.01 -32.37 -1.97
N LYS A 76 -9.04 -32.45 -1.08
CA LYS A 76 -8.07 -31.37 -0.82
C LYS A 76 -7.24 -31.00 -2.06
N TRP A 77 -7.03 -31.96 -2.97
CA TRP A 77 -6.32 -31.73 -4.23
C TRP A 77 -7.10 -30.83 -5.21
N LEU A 78 -8.42 -30.94 -5.17
CA LEU A 78 -9.31 -30.15 -6.02
C LEU A 78 -9.66 -28.79 -5.42
N SER A 79 -9.31 -28.54 -4.15
CA SER A 79 -9.60 -27.28 -3.47
C SER A 79 -8.93 -26.08 -4.16
N PHE A 80 -7.75 -26.28 -4.76
CA PHE A 80 -7.05 -25.25 -5.52
C PHE A 80 -7.87 -24.75 -6.71
N ILE A 81 -8.52 -25.66 -7.45
CA ILE A 81 -9.35 -25.31 -8.62
C ILE A 81 -10.74 -24.85 -8.15
N LYS A 82 -11.33 -25.52 -7.16
CA LYS A 82 -12.65 -25.18 -6.62
C LYS A 82 -12.74 -23.77 -6.08
N ASP A 83 -11.69 -23.32 -5.38
CA ASP A 83 -11.63 -22.00 -4.75
C ASP A 83 -11.09 -20.91 -5.69
N PHE A 84 -10.90 -21.22 -6.99
CA PHE A 84 -10.54 -20.22 -7.96
C PHE A 84 -11.63 -19.16 -8.04
N ASN A 85 -11.22 -17.91 -7.97
CA ASN A 85 -12.13 -16.76 -7.98
C ASN A 85 -11.49 -15.63 -8.78
N PHE A 86 -12.32 -14.80 -9.39
CA PHE A 86 -11.87 -13.59 -10.03
C PHE A 86 -12.90 -12.48 -9.90
N ASN A 87 -12.42 -11.26 -9.90
CA ASN A 87 -13.22 -10.05 -9.91
C ASN A 87 -12.96 -9.32 -11.25
N TYR A 88 -14.02 -8.89 -11.90
CA TYR A 88 -13.93 -8.24 -13.23
C TYR A 88 -13.78 -6.71 -13.17
N ALA A 89 -14.02 -6.10 -12.01
CA ALA A 89 -14.01 -4.65 -11.86
C ALA A 89 -12.94 -4.20 -10.86
N PRO A 90 -12.33 -3.02 -11.05
CA PRO A 90 -11.43 -2.45 -10.05
C PRO A 90 -12.16 -2.20 -8.73
N THR A 91 -11.42 -2.39 -7.62
CA THR A 91 -11.94 -2.26 -6.26
C THR A 91 -11.93 -0.80 -5.78
N SER A 92 -11.02 0.01 -6.30
CA SER A 92 -11.10 1.47 -6.15
C SER A 92 -10.47 2.17 -7.36
N ILE A 93 -11.03 3.33 -7.67
CA ILE A 93 -10.47 4.30 -8.61
C ILE A 93 -10.55 5.64 -7.90
N ASP A 94 -9.41 6.30 -7.77
CA ASP A 94 -9.30 7.61 -7.17
C ASP A 94 -8.53 8.56 -8.10
N PHE A 95 -9.04 9.77 -8.19
CA PHE A 95 -8.41 10.84 -8.93
C PHE A 95 -8.54 12.12 -8.13
N ARG A 96 -7.45 12.86 -8.00
CA ARG A 96 -7.43 14.12 -7.27
C ARG A 96 -6.60 15.15 -8.00
N VAL A 97 -7.13 16.36 -8.10
CA VAL A 97 -6.42 17.54 -8.58
C VAL A 97 -6.37 18.55 -7.46
N ASP A 98 -5.18 18.93 -7.08
CA ASP A 98 -4.90 20.00 -6.12
C ASP A 98 -4.26 21.17 -6.85
N VAL A 99 -4.75 22.37 -6.58
CA VAL A 99 -4.22 23.64 -7.05
C VAL A 99 -3.78 24.42 -5.83
N ASP A 100 -2.51 24.83 -5.77
CA ASP A 100 -1.94 25.65 -4.69
C ASP A 100 -1.20 26.84 -5.31
N ARG A 101 -1.75 28.04 -5.10
CA ARG A 101 -1.14 29.29 -5.54
C ARG A 101 -0.71 30.09 -4.32
N ASN A 102 0.55 30.39 -4.22
CA ASN A 102 1.14 31.26 -3.22
C ASN A 102 1.72 32.49 -3.90
N TYR A 103 1.21 33.66 -3.56
CA TYR A 103 1.68 34.94 -4.04
C TYR A 103 2.14 35.77 -2.86
N THR A 104 3.36 36.26 -2.88
CA THR A 104 3.90 37.18 -1.87
C THR A 104 4.49 38.40 -2.56
N GLU A 105 4.12 39.56 -2.10
CA GLU A 105 4.68 40.85 -2.51
C GLU A 105 5.23 41.53 -1.28
N ASN A 106 6.53 41.89 -1.31
CA ASN A 106 7.20 42.60 -0.25
C ASN A 106 7.79 43.87 -0.78
N LYS A 107 7.51 45.00 -0.14
CA LYS A 107 8.09 46.30 -0.44
C LYS A 107 8.65 46.94 0.81
N VAL A 108 9.96 47.18 0.79
CA VAL A 108 10.67 47.88 1.87
C VAL A 108 10.46 49.38 1.71
N ARG A 109 10.25 50.08 2.82
CA ARG A 109 10.11 51.54 2.83
C ARG A 109 11.47 52.20 2.67
N ASN A 110 11.55 53.12 1.71
CA ASN A 110 12.76 53.95 1.59
C ASN A 110 12.72 55.07 2.65
N VAL A 111 13.63 55.00 3.61
CA VAL A 111 13.76 56.01 4.68
C VAL A 111 14.52 57.24 4.20
N ASN A 112 15.28 57.15 3.10
CA ASN A 112 16.00 58.24 2.53
C ASN A 112 15.18 58.96 1.45
N THR A 113 14.72 60.14 1.73
CA THR A 113 13.80 60.93 0.88
C THR A 113 14.37 61.36 -0.49
N ASN A 114 15.69 61.27 -0.71
CA ASN A 114 16.35 61.74 -1.92
C ASN A 114 16.73 60.63 -2.91
N LEU A 115 16.31 59.39 -2.71
CA LEU A 115 16.69 58.26 -3.56
C LEU A 115 15.47 57.70 -4.28
N ILE A 116 15.76 57.03 -5.41
CA ILE A 116 14.79 56.28 -6.21
C ILE A 116 14.04 55.26 -5.32
N GLY A 117 12.72 55.18 -5.48
CA GLY A 117 11.90 54.26 -4.70
C GLY A 117 12.35 52.81 -4.85
N ILE A 118 12.35 52.08 -3.75
CA ILE A 118 12.66 50.61 -3.76
C ILE A 118 11.50 49.89 -4.43
N MET A 119 11.83 49.11 -5.47
CA MET A 119 10.83 48.31 -6.17
C MET A 119 10.39 47.13 -5.30
N PRO A 120 9.11 46.74 -5.37
CA PRO A 120 8.63 45.54 -4.65
C PRO A 120 9.27 44.27 -5.22
N THR A 121 9.49 43.31 -4.34
CA THR A 121 9.91 41.97 -4.68
C THR A 121 8.70 41.01 -4.68
N PHE A 122 8.69 40.09 -5.60
CA PHE A 122 7.59 39.15 -5.79
C PHE A 122 8.10 37.74 -5.65
N ASN A 123 7.39 36.93 -4.87
CA ASN A 123 7.56 35.46 -4.83
C ASN A 123 6.23 34.81 -5.24
N LYS A 124 6.29 34.06 -6.31
CA LYS A 124 5.12 33.38 -6.90
C LYS A 124 5.40 31.91 -7.05
N ASP A 125 4.50 31.12 -6.53
CA ASP A 125 4.54 29.66 -6.64
C ASP A 125 3.14 29.15 -6.91
N PHE A 126 2.90 28.73 -8.14
CA PHE A 126 1.61 28.22 -8.57
C PHE A 126 1.76 26.80 -9.09
N ARG A 127 1.28 25.84 -8.32
CA ARG A 127 1.42 24.41 -8.58
C ARG A 127 0.08 23.74 -8.80
N ILE A 128 0.08 22.77 -9.67
CA ILE A 128 -1.01 21.82 -9.87
C ILE A 128 -0.45 20.42 -9.61
N SER A 129 -1.08 19.70 -8.71
CA SER A 129 -0.78 18.29 -8.43
C SER A 129 -1.97 17.45 -8.88
N ARG A 130 -1.70 16.43 -9.69
CA ARG A 130 -2.68 15.44 -10.15
C ARG A 130 -2.27 14.08 -9.61
N VAL A 131 -3.15 13.46 -8.85
CA VAL A 131 -2.91 12.17 -8.22
C VAL A 131 -3.93 11.18 -8.80
N TYR A 132 -3.43 10.03 -9.22
CA TYR A 132 -4.21 8.95 -9.79
C TYR A 132 -3.98 7.71 -8.95
N GLY A 133 -5.03 7.01 -8.61
CA GLY A 133 -4.96 5.75 -7.92
C GLY A 133 -5.95 4.74 -8.50
N MET A 134 -5.51 3.50 -8.59
CA MET A 134 -6.37 2.38 -8.96
C MET A 134 -5.94 1.15 -8.15
N ARG A 135 -6.89 0.54 -7.47
CA ARG A 135 -6.71 -0.76 -6.86
C ARG A 135 -7.57 -1.79 -7.56
N TYR A 136 -6.95 -2.89 -7.92
CA TYR A 136 -7.62 -3.99 -8.58
C TYR A 136 -7.29 -5.32 -7.91
N GLU A 137 -8.26 -5.87 -7.20
CA GLU A 137 -8.17 -7.21 -6.64
C GLU A 137 -8.68 -8.21 -7.68
N LEU A 138 -7.77 -8.68 -8.56
CA LEU A 138 -8.12 -9.62 -9.62
C LEU A 138 -8.64 -10.94 -9.04
N THR A 139 -7.99 -11.42 -7.99
CA THR A 139 -8.45 -12.56 -7.18
C THR A 139 -8.30 -12.19 -5.70
N LYS A 140 -8.89 -13.00 -4.80
CA LYS A 140 -8.65 -12.87 -3.35
C LYS A 140 -7.16 -12.96 -2.98
N SER A 141 -6.36 -13.59 -3.84
CA SER A 141 -4.93 -13.82 -3.63
C SER A 141 -4.03 -12.87 -4.43
N LEU A 142 -4.51 -12.28 -5.53
CA LEU A 142 -3.73 -11.42 -6.43
C LEU A 142 -4.34 -10.03 -6.49
N LYS A 143 -3.54 -9.05 -6.08
CA LYS A 143 -3.92 -7.63 -6.02
C LYS A 143 -2.93 -6.79 -6.78
N PHE A 144 -3.45 -5.79 -7.49
CA PHE A 144 -2.70 -4.77 -8.19
C PHE A 144 -3.06 -3.41 -7.63
N ASP A 145 -2.05 -2.63 -7.27
CA ASP A 145 -2.17 -1.25 -6.86
C ASP A 145 -1.36 -0.39 -7.84
N TYR A 146 -2.01 0.59 -8.44
CA TYR A 146 -1.39 1.60 -9.29
C TYR A 146 -1.55 2.97 -8.63
N ALA A 147 -0.49 3.71 -8.53
CA ALA A 147 -0.49 5.09 -8.06
C ALA A 147 0.40 5.94 -8.96
N ALA A 148 -0.10 7.08 -9.39
CA ALA A 148 0.70 8.04 -10.14
C ALA A 148 0.46 9.45 -9.63
N THR A 149 1.51 10.28 -9.71
CA THR A 149 1.46 11.68 -9.35
C THR A 149 2.13 12.49 -10.44
N ASN A 150 1.41 13.46 -10.98
CA ASN A 150 1.92 14.44 -11.92
C ASN A 150 1.93 15.81 -11.25
N LEU A 151 3.09 16.44 -11.20
CA LEU A 151 3.27 17.80 -10.70
C LEU A 151 3.51 18.74 -11.88
N ALA A 152 2.80 19.86 -11.89
CA ALA A 152 2.97 20.92 -12.87
C ALA A 152 3.07 22.27 -12.18
N THR A 153 3.81 23.18 -12.80
CA THR A 153 3.90 24.58 -12.41
C THR A 153 3.18 25.44 -13.44
N VAL A 154 2.35 26.35 -12.99
CA VAL A 154 1.74 27.39 -13.83
C VAL A 154 2.65 28.60 -13.78
N ASP A 155 3.31 28.88 -14.90
CA ASP A 155 4.23 30.01 -14.99
C ASP A 155 3.43 31.32 -15.00
N GLU A 156 3.69 32.22 -14.05
CA GLU A 156 3.06 33.54 -13.92
C GLU A 156 3.98 34.66 -14.46
N PRO A 157 3.40 35.66 -15.15
CA PRO A 157 4.19 36.84 -15.56
C PRO A 157 4.85 37.58 -14.39
N MET A 158 5.95 38.24 -14.62
CA MET A 158 6.67 39.01 -13.58
C MET A 158 5.83 40.18 -13.08
N GLY A 159 6.01 40.53 -11.79
CA GLY A 159 5.35 41.67 -11.15
C GLY A 159 3.87 41.37 -10.82
N ARG A 160 3.09 42.43 -10.58
CA ARG A 160 1.65 42.31 -10.32
C ARG A 160 0.88 41.89 -11.58
N LEU A 161 -0.28 41.26 -11.39
CA LEU A 161 -1.24 40.95 -12.47
C LEU A 161 -2.16 42.17 -12.69
N ASP A 162 -1.54 43.30 -13.10
CA ASP A 162 -2.16 44.59 -13.25
C ASP A 162 -2.72 44.87 -14.67
N THR A 163 -2.14 44.22 -15.69
CA THR A 163 -2.56 44.36 -17.07
C THR A 163 -3.42 43.19 -17.58
N GLN A 164 -4.26 43.47 -18.58
CA GLN A 164 -5.07 42.41 -19.18
C GLN A 164 -4.23 41.32 -19.85
N GLU A 165 -3.14 41.71 -20.52
CA GLU A 165 -2.20 40.78 -21.18
C GLU A 165 -1.59 39.78 -20.18
N LYS A 166 -1.22 40.24 -18.97
CA LYS A 166 -0.68 39.35 -17.92
C LYS A 166 -1.76 38.38 -17.40
N LYS A 167 -3.00 38.86 -17.28
CA LYS A 167 -4.12 37.99 -16.88
C LYS A 167 -4.42 36.96 -17.95
N ASP A 168 -4.41 37.33 -19.21
CA ASP A 168 -4.64 36.43 -20.33
C ASP A 168 -3.52 35.39 -20.46
N SER A 169 -2.25 35.82 -20.25
CA SER A 169 -1.11 34.89 -20.19
C SER A 169 -1.26 33.85 -19.06
N LEU A 170 -1.64 34.32 -17.86
CA LEU A 170 -1.89 33.41 -16.74
C LEU A 170 -3.06 32.45 -17.03
N LEU A 171 -4.16 32.94 -17.59
CA LEU A 171 -5.31 32.12 -17.96
C LEU A 171 -4.94 31.10 -19.03
N PHE A 172 -4.13 31.46 -20.01
CA PHE A 172 -3.62 30.56 -21.04
C PHE A 172 -2.81 29.42 -20.40
N ASN A 173 -1.84 29.75 -19.52
CA ASN A 173 -1.00 28.77 -18.82
C ASN A 173 -1.83 27.86 -17.87
N LEU A 174 -2.85 28.44 -17.24
CA LEU A 174 -3.78 27.67 -16.40
C LEU A 174 -4.66 26.74 -17.25
N ARG A 175 -5.14 27.21 -18.41
CA ARG A 175 -5.97 26.41 -19.32
C ARG A 175 -5.19 25.26 -19.94
N SER A 176 -3.91 25.43 -20.17
CA SER A 176 -2.98 24.34 -20.55
C SER A 176 -2.58 23.46 -19.38
N LEU A 177 -3.19 23.64 -18.21
CA LEU A 177 -2.93 22.87 -16.97
C LEU A 177 -1.48 22.93 -16.50
N GLY A 178 -0.76 23.98 -16.86
CA GLY A 178 0.63 24.22 -16.46
C GLY A 178 1.65 23.34 -17.19
N ARG A 179 2.92 23.63 -16.95
CA ARG A 179 4.06 22.88 -17.45
C ARG A 179 4.42 21.77 -16.48
N ASN A 180 4.42 20.53 -16.95
CA ASN A 180 4.79 19.37 -16.14
C ASN A 180 6.23 19.51 -15.63
N THR A 181 6.44 19.27 -14.36
CA THR A 181 7.76 19.32 -13.69
C THR A 181 8.22 17.94 -13.20
N SER A 182 7.31 17.11 -12.80
CA SER A 182 7.62 15.71 -12.50
C SER A 182 6.42 14.80 -12.68
N PHE A 183 6.70 13.58 -13.07
CA PHE A 183 5.73 12.49 -13.13
C PHE A 183 6.33 11.27 -12.44
N THR A 184 5.62 10.71 -11.49
CA THR A 184 6.01 9.50 -10.78
C THR A 184 4.87 8.52 -10.86
N GLN A 185 5.14 7.28 -11.25
CA GLN A 185 4.17 6.18 -11.16
C GLN A 185 4.78 5.00 -10.40
N THR A 186 3.93 4.31 -9.68
CA THR A 186 4.29 3.11 -8.93
C THR A 186 3.21 2.05 -9.18
N THR A 187 3.65 0.87 -9.58
CA THR A 187 2.79 -0.29 -9.76
C THR A 187 3.23 -1.37 -8.79
N THR A 188 2.32 -1.83 -7.96
CA THR A 188 2.58 -2.92 -7.01
C THR A 188 1.65 -4.08 -7.33
N ALA A 189 2.23 -5.27 -7.51
CA ALA A 189 1.48 -6.52 -7.62
C ALA A 189 1.82 -7.38 -6.40
N THR A 190 0.80 -7.78 -5.64
CA THR A 190 0.95 -8.65 -4.47
C THR A 190 0.21 -9.94 -4.70
N TYR A 191 0.91 -11.07 -4.59
CA TYR A 191 0.35 -12.39 -4.78
C TYR A 191 0.58 -13.27 -3.55
N GLN A 192 -0.51 -13.69 -2.92
CA GLN A 192 -0.50 -14.71 -1.89
C GLN A 192 -0.61 -16.07 -2.58
N VAL A 193 0.53 -16.73 -2.76
CA VAL A 193 0.59 -18.01 -3.48
C VAL A 193 -0.14 -19.08 -2.64
N PRO A 194 -1.21 -19.68 -3.15
CA PRO A 194 -2.04 -20.62 -2.36
C PRO A 194 -1.42 -22.03 -2.24
N ILE A 195 -0.11 -22.09 -1.92
CA ILE A 195 0.63 -23.34 -1.73
C ILE A 195 0.03 -24.15 -0.57
N ASN A 196 -0.46 -23.47 0.45
CA ASN A 196 -1.08 -24.09 1.63
C ASN A 196 -2.36 -24.88 1.32
N LYS A 197 -2.95 -24.71 0.14
CA LYS A 197 -4.09 -25.52 -0.31
C LYS A 197 -3.66 -26.93 -0.78
N LEU A 198 -2.38 -27.13 -1.08
CA LEU A 198 -1.86 -28.44 -1.41
C LEU A 198 -1.69 -29.29 -0.15
N PRO A 199 -2.24 -30.53 -0.11
CA PRO A 199 -2.30 -31.33 1.13
C PRO A 199 -0.96 -31.63 1.79
N MET A 200 0.13 -31.62 1.01
CA MET A 200 1.48 -31.85 1.53
C MET A 200 2.16 -30.55 2.00
N LEU A 201 1.73 -29.38 1.51
CA LEU A 201 2.37 -28.09 1.71
C LEU A 201 1.51 -27.11 2.53
N ASP A 202 0.51 -27.61 3.28
CA ASP A 202 -0.37 -26.81 4.13
C ASP A 202 0.36 -26.08 5.29
N TRP A 203 1.59 -26.49 5.58
CA TRP A 203 2.50 -25.86 6.55
C TRP A 203 3.38 -24.75 5.94
N VAL A 204 3.26 -24.50 4.62
CA VAL A 204 4.00 -23.47 3.90
C VAL A 204 3.03 -22.39 3.47
N THR A 205 3.36 -21.14 3.77
CA THR A 205 2.71 -19.96 3.17
C THR A 205 3.75 -19.15 2.41
N MET A 206 3.38 -18.58 1.28
CA MET A 206 4.28 -17.78 0.46
C MET A 206 3.56 -16.54 -0.06
N SER A 207 4.15 -15.39 0.17
CA SER A 207 3.74 -14.14 -0.45
C SER A 207 4.83 -13.62 -1.38
N THR A 208 4.41 -13.12 -2.51
CA THR A 208 5.29 -12.49 -3.50
C THR A 208 4.78 -11.10 -3.77
N SER A 209 5.67 -10.11 -3.80
CA SER A 209 5.34 -8.75 -4.20
C SER A 209 6.31 -8.27 -5.26
N TYR A 210 5.76 -7.67 -6.28
CA TYR A 210 6.50 -6.94 -7.32
C TYR A 210 6.17 -5.47 -7.18
N ASN A 211 7.18 -4.61 -7.14
CA ASN A 211 7.03 -3.17 -7.15
C ASN A 211 7.85 -2.59 -8.30
N GLY A 212 7.18 -1.89 -9.20
CA GLY A 212 7.79 -1.12 -10.27
C GLY A 212 7.56 0.36 -10.05
N ARG A 213 8.61 1.17 -10.12
CA ARG A 213 8.55 2.63 -10.04
C ARG A 213 9.18 3.23 -11.27
N TYR A 214 8.49 4.19 -11.86
CA TYR A 214 8.98 5.05 -12.93
C TYR A 214 8.89 6.50 -12.46
N GLU A 215 9.89 7.31 -12.78
CA GLU A 215 9.93 8.72 -12.46
C GLU A 215 10.54 9.48 -13.64
N TRP A 216 9.83 10.50 -14.10
CA TRP A 216 10.31 11.50 -15.03
C TRP A 216 10.41 12.85 -14.29
N LYS A 217 11.48 13.57 -14.49
CA LYS A 217 11.75 14.87 -13.87
C LYS A 217 12.22 15.85 -14.93
N ALA A 218 11.53 16.98 -15.04
CA ALA A 218 11.93 18.05 -15.94
C ALA A 218 13.26 18.67 -15.52
N ALA A 219 14.03 19.14 -16.49
CA ALA A 219 15.14 20.03 -16.25
C ALA A 219 14.66 21.31 -15.56
N SER A 220 15.48 21.86 -14.67
CA SER A 220 15.25 23.17 -14.10
C SER A 220 15.34 24.26 -15.20
N LEU A 221 14.52 25.31 -15.11
CA LEU A 221 14.60 26.45 -16.04
C LEU A 221 15.99 27.10 -16.08
N ALA A 222 16.74 27.01 -14.98
CA ALA A 222 18.12 27.54 -14.89
C ALA A 222 19.15 26.57 -15.52
N SER A 223 18.79 25.36 -15.87
CA SER A 223 19.71 24.32 -16.31
C SER A 223 19.10 23.43 -17.41
N LEU A 224 18.39 24.04 -18.35
CA LEU A 224 17.74 23.36 -19.49
C LEU A 224 18.72 22.56 -20.35
N GLN A 225 19.98 22.94 -20.35
CA GLN A 225 21.07 22.25 -21.08
C GLN A 225 21.30 20.79 -20.62
N PHE A 226 20.85 20.42 -19.41
CA PHE A 226 20.99 19.07 -18.89
C PHE A 226 19.80 18.16 -19.24
N GLU A 227 18.77 18.71 -19.88
CA GLU A 227 17.56 18.01 -20.29
C GLU A 227 16.85 17.29 -19.11
N ASN A 228 15.86 16.47 -19.42
CA ASN A 228 15.08 15.79 -18.39
C ASN A 228 15.82 14.53 -17.90
N ILE A 229 15.37 14.01 -16.77
CA ILE A 229 15.89 12.77 -16.18
C ILE A 229 14.76 11.75 -16.08
N ILE A 230 15.03 10.56 -16.55
CA ILE A 230 14.17 9.41 -16.32
C ILE A 230 14.85 8.46 -15.35
N SER A 231 14.11 7.94 -14.41
CA SER A 231 14.56 6.84 -13.57
C SER A 231 13.50 5.76 -13.48
N ASN A 232 13.94 4.51 -13.51
CA ASN A 232 13.08 3.38 -13.20
C ASN A 232 13.72 2.49 -12.14
N SER A 233 12.89 1.83 -11.36
CA SER A 233 13.34 0.81 -10.44
C SER A 233 12.29 -0.28 -10.32
N ARG A 234 12.76 -1.50 -10.12
CA ARG A 234 11.91 -2.66 -9.84
C ARG A 234 12.43 -3.41 -8.64
N SER A 235 11.52 -3.92 -7.85
CA SER A 235 11.83 -4.78 -6.71
C SER A 235 10.90 -5.98 -6.72
N LEU A 236 11.48 -7.16 -6.73
CA LEU A 236 10.78 -8.44 -6.54
C LEU A 236 11.12 -8.95 -5.15
N GLN A 237 10.11 -9.26 -4.36
CA GLN A 237 10.28 -9.83 -3.04
C GLN A 237 9.45 -11.10 -2.92
N VAL A 238 10.07 -12.15 -2.40
CA VAL A 238 9.43 -13.46 -2.16
C VAL A 238 9.66 -13.82 -0.69
N ASN A 239 8.57 -14.10 0.02
CA ASN A 239 8.57 -14.37 1.46
C ASN A 239 7.91 -15.71 1.76
N PRO A 240 8.59 -16.85 1.59
CA PRO A 240 8.11 -18.11 2.10
C PRO A 240 8.21 -18.16 3.62
N GLN A 241 7.17 -18.67 4.26
CA GLN A 241 7.11 -18.93 5.69
C GLN A 241 6.76 -20.39 5.92
N PHE A 242 7.52 -21.03 6.76
CA PHE A 242 7.45 -22.45 7.07
C PHE A 242 6.97 -22.62 8.51
N ASN A 243 5.74 -23.11 8.69
CA ASN A 243 5.22 -23.51 10.01
C ASN A 243 5.63 -24.95 10.29
N LEU A 244 6.80 -25.10 10.89
CA LEU A 244 7.38 -26.42 11.15
C LEU A 244 6.56 -27.24 12.16
N LEU A 245 5.78 -26.59 13.04
CA LEU A 245 4.86 -27.31 13.93
C LEU A 245 3.80 -28.08 13.12
N GLY A 246 3.29 -27.47 12.03
CA GLY A 246 2.39 -28.13 11.10
C GLY A 246 3.03 -29.33 10.42
N LEU A 247 4.30 -29.19 10.02
CA LEU A 247 5.08 -30.28 9.43
C LEU A 247 5.33 -31.41 10.43
N TYR A 248 5.79 -31.09 11.64
CA TYR A 248 6.06 -32.08 12.69
C TYR A 248 4.78 -32.82 13.11
N GLY A 249 3.63 -32.12 13.12
CA GLY A 249 2.32 -32.72 13.41
C GLY A 249 1.86 -33.79 12.42
N LYS A 250 2.46 -33.86 11.22
CA LYS A 250 2.20 -34.91 10.21
C LYS A 250 2.99 -36.19 10.49
N SER A 251 4.09 -36.09 11.23
CA SER A 251 4.89 -37.25 11.60
C SER A 251 4.30 -37.93 12.83
N ASN A 252 3.96 -39.20 12.72
CA ASN A 252 3.44 -40.00 13.83
C ASN A 252 4.46 -40.10 14.99
N TYR A 253 5.75 -39.95 14.71
CA TYR A 253 6.82 -39.99 15.70
C TYR A 253 6.97 -38.65 16.46
N LEU A 254 6.85 -37.50 15.75
CA LEU A 254 7.07 -36.16 16.35
C LEU A 254 5.79 -35.61 17.01
N LYS A 255 4.61 -36.03 16.56
CA LYS A 255 3.32 -35.58 17.08
C LYS A 255 3.16 -35.71 18.60
N PRO A 256 3.50 -36.85 19.25
CA PRO A 256 3.40 -36.98 20.72
C PRO A 256 4.41 -36.14 21.48
N LEU A 257 5.52 -35.76 20.87
CA LEU A 257 6.54 -34.88 21.47
C LEU A 257 6.12 -33.39 21.48
N ILE A 258 5.26 -32.98 20.54
CA ILE A 258 4.74 -31.60 20.43
C ILE A 258 3.58 -31.38 21.41
N SER A 259 2.69 -32.36 21.55
CA SER A 259 1.54 -32.32 22.44
C SER A 259 1.58 -33.56 23.33
N PRO A 260 2.24 -33.49 24.50
CA PRO A 260 2.13 -34.58 25.46
C PRO A 260 0.64 -34.78 25.79
N ALA A 261 0.17 -36.01 25.62
CA ALA A 261 -1.23 -36.33 25.84
C ALA A 261 -1.63 -35.83 27.23
N ARG A 262 -2.56 -34.90 27.30
CA ARG A 262 -3.20 -34.51 28.57
C ARG A 262 -3.75 -35.79 29.18
N SER A 263 -3.22 -36.21 30.31
CA SER A 263 -3.80 -37.29 31.11
C SER A 263 -5.28 -36.97 31.28
N LYS A 264 -6.12 -37.87 30.78
CA LYS A 264 -7.57 -37.75 30.96
C LYS A 264 -7.86 -37.61 32.44
N PRO A 265 -8.65 -36.63 32.89
CA PRO A 265 -8.99 -36.52 34.30
C PRO A 265 -9.66 -37.83 34.72
N ILE A 266 -9.10 -38.44 35.75
CA ILE A 266 -9.68 -39.65 36.35
C ILE A 266 -11.04 -39.22 36.91
N THR A 267 -12.12 -39.63 36.25
CA THR A 267 -13.47 -39.49 36.75
C THR A 267 -13.54 -40.20 38.09
N LYS A 268 -13.83 -39.49 39.17
CA LYS A 268 -14.06 -40.04 40.51
C LYS A 268 -15.20 -41.04 40.42
N ARG A 269 -14.86 -42.32 40.34
CA ARG A 269 -15.80 -43.42 40.51
C ARG A 269 -15.95 -43.72 42.00
N ASN A 270 -17.17 -44.05 42.40
CA ASN A 270 -17.55 -44.29 43.79
C ASN A 270 -16.66 -45.35 44.48
N ALA A 271 -16.03 -44.96 45.59
CA ALA A 271 -14.97 -45.71 46.30
C ALA A 271 -15.49 -46.80 47.24
N ASN A 272 -16.75 -47.25 47.12
CA ASN A 272 -17.35 -48.13 48.16
C ASN A 272 -17.65 -49.58 47.69
N ASP A 273 -17.16 -50.03 46.54
CA ASP A 273 -17.38 -51.40 46.07
C ASP A 273 -16.12 -52.26 46.27
N PRO A 274 -16.15 -53.36 47.04
CA PRO A 274 -15.00 -54.23 47.36
C PRO A 274 -14.37 -54.88 46.14
N LEU A 275 -15.14 -55.17 45.11
CA LEU A 275 -14.69 -55.75 43.84
C LEU A 275 -13.95 -54.73 42.97
N GLU A 276 -14.22 -53.43 43.13
CA GLU A 276 -13.49 -52.38 42.46
C GLU A 276 -12.13 -52.13 43.11
N LYS A 277 -11.98 -52.30 44.40
CA LYS A 277 -10.69 -52.19 45.09
C LYS A 277 -9.64 -53.19 44.59
N LEU A 278 -10.07 -54.43 44.32
CA LEU A 278 -9.19 -55.47 43.73
C LEU A 278 -8.78 -55.21 42.29
N LYS A 279 -9.68 -54.57 41.53
CA LYS A 279 -9.37 -54.13 40.14
C LYS A 279 -8.44 -52.90 40.13
N ILE A 280 -8.59 -52.00 41.11
CA ILE A 280 -7.74 -50.83 41.28
C ILE A 280 -6.34 -51.20 41.67
N VAL A 281 -6.14 -52.21 42.57
CA VAL A 281 -4.83 -52.67 42.94
C VAL A 281 -4.11 -53.32 41.78
N LYS A 282 -4.79 -54.26 41.03
CA LYS A 282 -4.21 -54.85 39.81
C LYS A 282 -3.98 -53.86 38.66
N ALA A 283 -4.76 -52.80 38.60
CA ALA A 283 -4.52 -51.71 37.64
C ALA A 283 -3.35 -50.81 38.05
N LYS A 284 -3.17 -50.53 39.36
CA LYS A 284 -1.99 -49.79 39.87
C LYS A 284 -0.71 -50.57 39.65
N ASP A 285 -0.67 -51.89 39.90
CA ASP A 285 0.50 -52.70 39.67
C ASP A 285 0.88 -52.76 38.17
N LYS A 286 -0.11 -52.84 37.29
CA LYS A 286 0.12 -52.74 35.84
C LYS A 286 0.55 -51.36 35.38
N GLU A 287 0.06 -50.30 36.02
CA GLU A 287 0.42 -48.94 35.69
C GLU A 287 1.82 -48.58 36.24
N GLN A 288 2.16 -49.12 37.44
CA GLN A 288 3.49 -49.01 38.05
C GLN A 288 4.54 -49.79 37.24
N ALA A 289 4.24 -51.02 36.81
CA ALA A 289 5.13 -51.80 35.93
C ALA A 289 5.29 -51.14 34.54
N LYS A 290 4.26 -50.45 34.03
CA LYS A 290 4.40 -49.61 32.82
C LYS A 290 5.21 -48.34 33.07
N GLN A 291 5.08 -47.69 34.24
CA GLN A 291 5.87 -46.51 34.58
C GLN A 291 7.34 -46.88 34.82
N ASP A 292 7.64 -48.01 35.45
CA ASP A 292 9.00 -48.50 35.65
C ASP A 292 9.67 -48.91 34.35
N SER A 293 8.92 -49.50 33.40
CA SER A 293 9.42 -49.80 32.06
C SER A 293 9.62 -48.55 31.21
N ILE A 294 8.78 -47.54 31.39
CA ILE A 294 8.94 -46.22 30.72
C ILE A 294 10.13 -45.44 31.35
N ALA A 295 10.31 -45.55 32.67
CA ALA A 295 11.46 -44.92 33.38
C ALA A 295 12.80 -45.60 33.03
N ALA A 296 12.78 -46.95 32.88
CA ALA A 296 13.97 -47.71 32.42
C ALA A 296 14.32 -47.43 30.95
N ALA A 297 13.33 -47.24 30.10
CA ALA A 297 13.51 -46.82 28.70
C ALA A 297 13.91 -45.32 28.58
N ALA A 298 13.57 -44.51 29.58
CA ALA A 298 13.95 -43.05 29.61
C ALA A 298 15.39 -42.84 30.01
N ASN A 299 16.03 -43.82 30.65
CA ASN A 299 17.45 -43.70 31.06
C ASN A 299 18.48 -44.08 29.97
N GLN A 300 18.03 -44.67 28.86
CA GLN A 300 18.88 -44.66 27.66
C GLN A 300 18.73 -43.29 27.02
N LEU A 301 19.84 -42.56 26.97
CA LEU A 301 19.99 -41.34 26.18
C LEU A 301 19.65 -41.66 24.72
N ASP A 302 18.36 -41.59 24.41
CA ASP A 302 17.88 -41.78 23.03
C ASP A 302 18.28 -40.52 22.26
N VAL A 303 19.47 -40.56 21.68
CA VAL A 303 20.05 -39.45 20.91
C VAL A 303 19.04 -38.91 19.90
N PHE A 304 18.20 -39.79 19.35
CA PHE A 304 17.12 -39.40 18.46
C PHE A 304 16.02 -38.57 19.14
N LYS A 305 15.67 -38.86 20.41
CA LYS A 305 14.70 -38.03 21.14
C LYS A 305 15.26 -36.67 21.51
N VAL A 306 16.56 -36.59 21.85
CA VAL A 306 17.23 -35.30 22.11
C VAL A 306 17.28 -34.48 20.84
N LEU A 307 17.70 -35.06 19.71
CA LEU A 307 17.71 -34.39 18.41
C LEU A 307 16.30 -33.96 17.99
N ALA A 308 15.29 -34.82 18.16
CA ALA A 308 13.91 -34.50 17.85
C ALA A 308 13.38 -33.33 18.69
N ARG A 309 13.69 -33.28 19.99
CA ARG A 309 13.34 -32.16 20.89
C ARG A 309 14.02 -30.86 20.48
N THR A 310 15.30 -30.94 20.12
CA THR A 310 16.01 -29.74 19.60
C THR A 310 15.41 -29.24 18.28
N LEU A 311 15.04 -30.15 17.40
CA LEU A 311 14.43 -29.82 16.13
C LEU A 311 13.04 -29.17 16.30
N ILE A 312 12.23 -29.64 17.28
CA ILE A 312 10.92 -29.10 17.63
C ILE A 312 11.01 -27.67 18.23
N MET A 313 12.17 -27.25 18.73
CA MET A 313 12.38 -25.88 19.19
C MET A 313 12.25 -24.88 18.04
N LEU A 314 12.57 -25.27 16.80
CA LEU A 314 12.31 -24.48 15.60
C LEU A 314 10.83 -24.60 15.22
N ARG A 315 10.05 -23.57 15.50
CA ARG A 315 8.60 -23.57 15.24
C ARG A 315 8.22 -22.95 13.92
N ASN A 316 8.82 -21.79 13.63
CA ASN A 316 8.56 -21.05 12.40
C ASN A 316 9.89 -20.61 11.80
N VAL A 317 10.02 -20.76 10.50
CA VAL A 317 11.16 -20.25 9.73
C VAL A 317 10.62 -19.37 8.63
N GLY A 318 11.08 -18.14 8.59
CA GLY A 318 10.79 -17.20 7.50
C GLY A 318 12.05 -16.96 6.69
N VAL A 319 11.91 -17.01 5.37
CA VAL A 319 12.98 -16.62 4.43
C VAL A 319 12.47 -15.45 3.64
N THR A 320 13.31 -14.44 3.43
CA THR A 320 12.99 -13.30 2.57
C THR A 320 14.04 -13.21 1.48
N TYR A 321 13.61 -13.32 0.25
CA TYR A 321 14.43 -13.05 -0.92
C TYR A 321 13.95 -11.74 -1.54
N ARG A 322 14.88 -10.80 -1.75
CA ARG A 322 14.60 -9.53 -2.41
C ARG A 322 15.63 -9.26 -3.48
N GLN A 323 15.14 -8.94 -4.68
CA GLN A 323 15.94 -8.48 -5.80
C GLN A 323 15.48 -7.08 -6.19
N THR A 324 16.40 -6.14 -6.22
CA THR A 324 16.12 -4.76 -6.64
C THR A 324 17.06 -4.39 -7.77
N SER A 325 16.54 -3.75 -8.80
CA SER A 325 17.32 -3.18 -9.90
C SER A 325 16.69 -1.86 -10.32
N GLY A 326 17.49 -0.96 -10.83
CA GLY A 326 17.03 0.34 -11.32
C GLY A 326 18.04 0.95 -12.28
N GLN A 327 17.56 1.90 -13.07
CA GLN A 327 18.33 2.64 -14.05
C GLN A 327 17.96 4.11 -13.97
N VAL A 328 18.92 4.97 -14.25
CA VAL A 328 18.74 6.43 -14.36
C VAL A 328 19.31 6.86 -15.70
N LEU A 329 18.52 7.55 -16.50
CA LEU A 329 18.89 8.10 -17.78
C LEU A 329 18.77 9.63 -17.73
N PRO A 330 19.86 10.37 -17.58
CA PRO A 330 19.89 11.82 -17.78
C PRO A 330 19.91 12.16 -19.28
N GLY A 331 19.60 13.40 -19.63
CA GLY A 331 19.64 13.84 -21.02
C GLY A 331 18.47 13.36 -21.86
N TYR A 332 17.30 13.21 -21.26
CA TYR A 332 16.10 12.75 -21.94
C TYR A 332 15.27 13.93 -22.45
N ILE A 333 15.18 14.08 -23.78
CA ILE A 333 14.53 15.26 -24.39
C ILE A 333 13.01 15.25 -24.25
N PRO A 334 12.27 14.12 -24.48
CA PRO A 334 10.81 14.16 -24.50
C PRO A 334 10.20 14.56 -23.16
N GLY A 335 9.07 15.29 -23.23
CA GLY A 335 8.24 15.62 -22.07
C GLY A 335 7.34 14.45 -21.65
N THR A 336 6.61 14.68 -20.57
CA THR A 336 5.55 13.77 -20.13
C THR A 336 4.18 14.43 -20.30
N ASP A 337 3.18 13.63 -20.64
CA ASP A 337 1.77 14.03 -20.63
C ASP A 337 1.16 13.87 -19.23
N TYR A 338 -0.14 14.12 -19.10
CA TYR A 338 -0.84 14.10 -17.80
C TYR A 338 -0.87 12.71 -17.14
N LEU A 339 -0.94 11.66 -17.95
CA LEU A 339 -0.98 10.26 -17.51
C LEU A 339 0.35 9.52 -17.71
N GLY A 340 1.42 10.23 -17.99
CA GLY A 340 2.74 9.68 -18.24
C GLY A 340 3.20 9.89 -19.67
N MET A 341 4.14 9.05 -20.12
CA MET A 341 4.70 9.17 -21.47
C MET A 341 3.66 8.77 -22.52
N SER A 342 3.56 9.57 -23.56
CA SER A 342 2.65 9.30 -24.69
C SER A 342 3.32 8.36 -25.70
N ASN A 343 2.71 7.20 -25.95
CA ASN A 343 3.14 6.29 -27.02
C ASN A 343 2.80 6.81 -28.42
N ALA A 344 1.92 7.82 -28.54
CA ALA A 344 1.48 8.34 -29.83
C ALA A 344 2.61 8.93 -30.67
N ASN A 345 3.70 9.35 -30.05
CA ASN A 345 4.85 9.98 -30.68
C ASN A 345 6.13 9.11 -30.64
N ASN A 346 6.04 7.81 -30.35
CA ASN A 346 7.20 6.93 -30.16
C ASN A 346 8.25 7.43 -29.14
N ASN A 347 7.83 8.27 -28.19
CA ASN A 347 8.70 8.90 -27.20
C ASN A 347 8.71 8.14 -25.85
N ALA A 348 8.06 6.99 -25.76
CA ALA A 348 8.15 6.15 -24.58
C ALA A 348 9.44 5.34 -24.63
N PRO A 349 10.23 5.29 -23.55
CA PRO A 349 11.42 4.46 -23.47
C PRO A 349 11.07 2.97 -23.42
#